data_10200266834cecf0c7544f56a160f1c3
#
_entry.id   10200266834cecf0c7544f56a160f1c3
#
_cell.length_a   1.000
_cell.length_b   1.000
_cell.length_c   1.000
_cell.angle_alpha   90.00
_cell.angle_beta   90.00
_cell.angle_gamma   90.00
#
_symmetry.space_group_name_H-M   'P 1'
#
loop_
_entity.id
_entity.type
_entity.pdbx_description
1 polymer ?
#
loop_
_entity_poly.entity_id
_entity_poly.type
_entity_poly.pdbx_seq_one_letter_code
_entity_poly.pdbx_strand_id
1 'polypeptide(L)'
;LGIIFADLNGLKDMNDTFGHAKGDQLIIRAARLLQESFEDGLLYRIGGDEFIIVFEGMDQFRFRDYMDKESHIIEKDSIFVSLGWGWTKNSASRERAQLDAEQMMYHKKAEYYRTHDRRRSS
;
A
#
# COMPACT_ATOMS: atom_id res chain seq x y z
N LEU A 1 0.00 7.65 16.10
CA LEU A 1 -0.79 7.48 14.89
C LEU A 1 0.11 7.00 13.74
N GLY A 2 -0.11 5.80 13.27
CA GLY A 2 0.57 5.26 12.10
C GLY A 2 -0.36 5.28 10.90
N ILE A 3 0.16 5.60 9.72
CA ILE A 3 -0.59 5.64 8.47
C ILE A 3 0.17 4.86 7.40
N ILE A 4 -0.56 4.00 6.69
CA ILE A 4 -0.02 3.27 5.54
C ILE A 4 -0.81 3.67 4.31
N PHE A 5 -0.11 4.02 3.23
CA PHE A 5 -0.69 4.11 1.89
C PHE A 5 -0.32 2.86 1.12
N ALA A 6 -1.29 2.27 0.46
CA ALA A 6 -1.10 1.11 -0.39
C ALA A 6 -1.74 1.36 -1.74
N ASP A 7 -1.03 1.00 -2.81
CA ASP A 7 -1.50 1.21 -4.17
C ASP A 7 -1.26 -0.07 -4.98
N LEU A 8 -2.26 -0.48 -5.74
CA LEU A 8 -2.15 -1.64 -6.61
C LEU A 8 -1.34 -1.29 -7.85
N ASN A 9 -0.34 -2.09 -8.13
CA ASN A 9 0.43 -1.98 -9.37
C ASN A 9 -0.22 -2.84 -10.45
N GLY A 10 -0.27 -2.32 -11.66
CA GLY A 10 -0.73 -3.08 -12.81
C GLY A 10 -2.23 -3.28 -12.94
N LEU A 11 -3.04 -2.56 -12.15
CA LEU A 11 -4.50 -2.68 -12.24
C LEU A 11 -5.03 -2.25 -13.61
N LYS A 12 -4.50 -1.16 -14.15
CA LYS A 12 -4.91 -0.70 -15.49
C LYS A 12 -4.62 -1.74 -16.55
N ASP A 13 -3.44 -2.34 -16.52
CA ASP A 13 -3.06 -3.38 -17.47
C ASP A 13 -3.93 -4.62 -17.31
N MET A 14 -4.26 -4.98 -16.07
CA MET A 14 -5.15 -6.11 -15.82
C MET A 14 -6.53 -5.85 -16.41
N ASN A 15 -7.08 -4.66 -16.21
CA ASN A 15 -8.37 -4.26 -16.76
C ASN A 15 -8.34 -4.24 -18.29
N ASP A 16 -7.27 -3.69 -18.86
CA ASP A 16 -7.14 -3.58 -20.32
C ASP A 16 -6.97 -4.94 -20.98
N THR A 17 -6.27 -5.86 -20.33
CA THR A 17 -5.99 -7.20 -20.90
C THR A 17 -7.10 -8.19 -20.63
N PHE A 18 -7.65 -8.21 -19.42
CA PHE A 18 -8.58 -9.26 -18.97
C PHE A 18 -9.97 -8.75 -18.61
N GLY A 19 -10.21 -7.43 -18.68
CA GLY A 19 -11.49 -6.83 -18.36
C GLY A 19 -11.63 -6.44 -16.88
N HIS A 20 -12.66 -5.63 -16.59
CA HIS A 20 -12.87 -5.08 -15.26
C HIS A 20 -13.20 -6.13 -14.19
N ALA A 21 -13.81 -7.26 -14.58
CA ALA A 21 -14.11 -8.34 -13.65
C ALA A 21 -12.84 -8.90 -13.02
N LYS A 22 -11.76 -9.06 -13.80
CA LYS A 22 -10.47 -9.53 -13.30
C LYS A 22 -9.79 -8.46 -12.44
N GLY A 23 -9.91 -7.19 -12.85
CA GLY A 23 -9.41 -6.07 -12.05
C GLY A 23 -10.10 -5.99 -10.70
N ASP A 24 -11.40 -6.19 -10.65
CA ASP A 24 -12.17 -6.21 -9.40
C ASP A 24 -11.71 -7.35 -8.48
N GLN A 25 -11.44 -8.53 -9.03
CA GLN A 25 -10.90 -9.65 -8.27
C GLN A 25 -9.54 -9.31 -7.66
N LEU A 26 -8.70 -8.60 -8.41
CA LEU A 26 -7.40 -8.16 -7.91
C LEU A 26 -7.55 -7.17 -6.75
N ILE A 27 -8.49 -6.24 -6.85
CA ILE A 27 -8.79 -5.28 -5.78
C ILE A 27 -9.24 -6.01 -4.52
N ILE A 28 -10.15 -6.98 -4.66
CA ILE A 28 -10.64 -7.77 -3.52
C ILE A 28 -9.52 -8.55 -2.87
N ARG A 29 -8.65 -9.17 -3.67
CA ARG A 29 -7.49 -9.90 -3.17
C ARG A 29 -6.54 -9.00 -2.38
N ALA A 30 -6.27 -7.82 -2.92
CA ALA A 30 -5.39 -6.85 -2.27
C ALA A 30 -5.99 -6.38 -0.95
N ALA A 31 -7.28 -6.08 -0.93
CA ALA A 31 -7.97 -5.67 0.30
C ALA A 31 -7.88 -6.74 1.39
N ARG A 32 -8.09 -7.99 1.02
CA ARG A 32 -7.96 -9.11 1.97
C ARG A 32 -6.55 -9.25 2.50
N LEU A 33 -5.57 -9.20 1.61
CA LEU A 33 -4.16 -9.30 1.99
C LEU A 33 -3.77 -8.21 2.96
N LEU A 34 -4.17 -6.97 2.68
CA LEU A 34 -3.88 -5.82 3.53
C LEU A 34 -4.59 -5.94 4.89
N GLN A 35 -5.84 -6.36 4.89
CA GLN A 35 -6.62 -6.52 6.12
C GLN A 35 -6.06 -7.63 7.01
N GLU A 36 -5.67 -8.75 6.43
CA GLU A 36 -5.07 -9.88 7.16
C GLU A 36 -3.68 -9.54 7.68
N SER A 37 -2.89 -8.82 6.89
CA SER A 37 -1.52 -8.46 7.27
C SER A 37 -1.49 -7.34 8.30
N PHE A 38 -2.44 -6.41 8.24
CA PHE A 38 -2.50 -5.24 9.12
C PHE A 38 -3.80 -5.23 9.94
N GLU A 39 -4.10 -6.34 10.58
CA GLU A 39 -5.37 -6.55 11.28
C GLU A 39 -5.63 -5.57 12.42
N ASP A 40 -4.58 -4.99 13.02
CA ASP A 40 -4.73 -4.00 14.08
C ASP A 40 -5.07 -2.60 13.56
N GLY A 41 -5.05 -2.40 12.26
CA GLY A 41 -5.36 -1.14 11.63
C GLY A 41 -6.77 -1.08 11.05
N LEU A 42 -7.21 0.14 10.75
CA LEU A 42 -8.48 0.38 10.06
C LEU A 42 -8.19 0.60 8.58
N LEU A 43 -8.77 -0.25 7.74
CA LEU A 43 -8.57 -0.23 6.28
C LEU A 43 -9.66 0.58 5.61
N TYR A 44 -9.24 1.51 4.75
CA TYR A 44 -10.15 2.32 3.91
C TYR A 44 -9.69 2.26 2.46
N ARG A 45 -10.61 2.11 1.54
CA ARG A 45 -10.35 2.28 0.11
C ARG A 45 -10.65 3.72 -0.26
N ILE A 46 -9.65 4.44 -0.82
CA ILE A 46 -9.79 5.87 -1.12
C ILE A 46 -9.85 6.18 -2.60
N GLY A 47 -9.52 5.24 -3.44
CA GLY A 47 -9.56 5.41 -4.90
C GLY A 47 -9.73 4.07 -5.57
N GLY A 48 -9.62 4.02 -6.89
CA GLY A 48 -9.75 2.79 -7.64
C GLY A 48 -8.79 1.70 -7.20
N ASP A 49 -7.53 2.08 -7.07
CA ASP A 49 -6.43 1.18 -6.74
C ASP A 49 -5.68 1.58 -5.45
N GLU A 50 -6.23 2.50 -4.67
CA GLU A 50 -5.57 3.03 -3.49
C GLU A 50 -6.30 2.69 -2.19
N PHE A 51 -5.50 2.34 -1.17
CA PHE A 51 -5.98 2.03 0.18
C PHE A 51 -5.19 2.81 1.21
N ILE A 52 -5.83 3.13 2.33
CA ILE A 52 -5.20 3.70 3.50
C ILE A 52 -5.48 2.79 4.69
N ILE A 53 -4.47 2.57 5.53
CA ILE A 53 -4.63 1.85 6.79
C ILE A 53 -4.16 2.77 7.92
N VAL A 54 -5.00 2.93 8.93
CA VAL A 54 -4.75 3.84 10.05
C VAL A 54 -4.63 3.04 11.34
N PHE A 55 -3.56 3.30 12.09
CA PHE A 55 -3.30 2.70 13.40
C PHE A 55 -3.37 3.78 14.45
N GLU A 56 -4.43 3.81 15.24
CA GLU A 56 -4.58 4.73 16.34
C GLU A 56 -3.97 4.15 17.63
N GLY A 57 -3.32 5.00 18.41
CA GLY A 57 -2.77 4.59 19.71
C GLY A 57 -1.53 3.72 19.66
N MET A 58 -0.98 3.48 18.49
CA MET A 58 0.25 2.71 18.37
C MET A 58 1.47 3.63 18.48
N ASP A 59 2.42 3.31 19.35
CA ASP A 59 3.63 4.10 19.50
C ASP A 59 4.60 3.90 18.34
N GLN A 60 5.59 4.78 18.25
CA GLN A 60 6.52 4.80 17.11
C GLN A 60 7.33 3.51 16.98
N PHE A 61 7.82 2.98 18.10
CA PHE A 61 8.66 1.77 18.08
C PHE A 61 7.85 0.56 17.68
N ARG A 62 6.65 0.42 18.21
CA ARG A 62 5.75 -0.68 17.88
C ARG A 62 5.34 -0.61 16.42
N PHE A 63 5.03 0.57 15.92
CA PHE A 63 4.66 0.76 14.52
C PHE A 63 5.82 0.40 13.58
N ARG A 64 7.03 0.86 13.91
CA ARG A 64 8.22 0.55 13.11
C ARG A 64 8.49 -0.95 13.06
N ASP A 65 8.43 -1.61 14.22
CA ASP A 65 8.64 -3.06 14.32
C ASP A 65 7.59 -3.82 13.52
N TYR A 66 6.35 -3.38 13.63
CA TYR A 66 5.22 -3.94 12.89
C TYR A 66 5.44 -3.82 11.38
N MET A 67 5.84 -2.64 10.91
CA MET A 67 6.08 -2.41 9.49
C MET A 67 7.30 -3.18 8.97
N ASP A 68 8.35 -3.29 9.76
CA ASP A 68 9.52 -4.07 9.36
C ASP A 68 9.18 -5.54 9.10
N LYS A 69 8.25 -6.10 9.85
CA LYS A 69 7.84 -7.48 9.70
C LYS A 69 6.81 -7.65 8.57
N GLU A 70 5.74 -6.88 8.62
CA GLU A 70 4.60 -7.09 7.72
C GLU A 70 4.82 -6.54 6.32
N SER A 71 5.56 -5.44 6.18
CA SER A 71 5.82 -4.87 4.85
C SER A 71 6.66 -5.82 3.99
N HIS A 72 7.61 -6.52 4.59
CA HIS A 72 8.42 -7.50 3.87
C HIS A 72 7.60 -8.64 3.32
N ILE A 73 6.64 -9.12 4.09
CA ILE A 73 5.75 -10.20 3.68
C ILE A 73 4.95 -9.77 2.45
N ILE A 74 4.34 -8.60 2.52
CA ILE A 74 3.51 -8.09 1.43
C ILE A 74 4.33 -7.78 0.17
N GLU A 75 5.45 -7.11 0.33
CA GLU A 75 6.29 -6.74 -0.82
C GLU A 75 6.92 -7.96 -1.48
N LYS A 76 7.21 -9.00 -0.71
CA LYS A 76 7.80 -10.22 -1.23
C LYS A 76 6.77 -11.10 -1.94
N ASP A 77 5.60 -11.28 -1.34
CA ASP A 77 4.58 -12.19 -1.85
C ASP A 77 3.64 -11.54 -2.85
N SER A 78 3.53 -10.22 -2.83
CA SER A 78 2.57 -9.48 -3.65
C SER A 78 3.23 -8.30 -4.33
N ILE A 79 3.94 -8.59 -5.39
CA ILE A 79 4.65 -7.59 -6.19
C ILE A 79 3.72 -6.53 -6.79
N PHE A 80 2.42 -6.76 -6.71
CA PHE A 80 1.41 -5.85 -7.26
C PHE A 80 0.97 -4.75 -6.29
N VAL A 81 1.52 -4.70 -5.07
CA VAL A 81 1.17 -3.66 -4.09
C VAL A 81 2.40 -2.85 -3.70
N SER A 82 2.31 -1.53 -3.84
CA SER A 82 3.34 -0.62 -3.35
C SER A 82 2.86 0.02 -2.05
N LEU A 83 3.71 -0.04 -1.01
CA LEU A 83 3.41 0.47 0.31
C LEU A 83 4.28 1.67 0.66
N GLY A 84 3.68 2.62 1.38
CA GLY A 84 4.41 3.69 2.04
C GLY A 84 3.79 3.92 3.41
N TRP A 85 4.58 4.36 4.37
CA TRP A 85 4.08 4.58 5.73
C TRP A 85 4.74 5.76 6.42
N GLY A 86 4.02 6.32 7.37
CA GLY A 86 4.49 7.41 8.21
C GLY A 86 3.89 7.30 9.59
N TRP A 87 4.54 7.94 10.56
CA TRP A 87 4.07 7.95 11.93
C TRP A 87 4.17 9.34 12.52
N THR A 88 3.19 9.70 13.36
CA THR A 88 3.20 10.95 14.10
C THR A 88 2.73 10.72 15.53
N LYS A 89 3.29 11.51 16.44
CA LYS A 89 2.96 11.43 17.87
C LYS A 89 1.54 11.91 18.16
N ASN A 90 1.06 12.90 17.42
CA ASN A 90 -0.25 13.48 17.67
C ASN A 90 -0.99 13.80 16.37
N SER A 91 -2.30 13.93 16.46
CA SER A 91 -3.16 14.18 15.31
C SER A 91 -2.94 15.55 14.66
N ALA A 92 -2.33 16.50 15.36
CA ALA A 92 -2.02 17.81 14.78
C ALA A 92 -0.96 17.71 13.68
N SER A 93 -0.10 16.68 13.72
CA SER A 93 0.92 16.43 12.70
C SER A 93 0.52 15.34 11.71
N ARG A 94 -0.74 14.99 11.66
CA ARG A 94 -1.30 13.93 10.82
C ARG A 94 -0.97 14.12 9.34
N GLU A 95 -1.08 15.36 8.85
CA GLU A 95 -0.81 15.67 7.45
C GLU A 95 0.62 15.34 7.05
N ARG A 96 1.57 15.57 7.97
CA ARG A 96 2.97 15.25 7.72
C ARG A 96 3.20 13.75 7.59
N ALA A 97 2.62 12.96 8.50
CA ALA A 97 2.72 11.51 8.45
C ALA A 97 2.08 10.96 7.16
N GLN A 98 0.94 11.51 6.78
CA GLN A 98 0.24 11.15 5.56
C GLN A 98 1.09 11.46 4.32
N LEU A 99 1.70 12.64 4.27
CA LEU A 99 2.56 13.03 3.16
C LEU A 99 3.79 12.12 3.05
N ASP A 100 4.42 11.81 4.18
CA ASP A 100 5.57 10.91 4.20
C ASP A 100 5.20 9.51 3.67
N ALA A 101 4.06 9.00 4.09
CA ALA A 101 3.56 7.70 3.64
C ALA A 101 3.28 7.71 2.13
N GLU A 102 2.64 8.75 1.64
CA GLU A 102 2.28 8.92 0.24
C GLU A 102 3.51 9.01 -0.65
N GLN A 103 4.50 9.81 -0.25
CA GLN A 103 5.74 9.96 -1.00
C GLN A 103 6.54 8.66 -1.07
N MET A 104 6.60 7.91 0.02
CA MET A 104 7.25 6.60 0.03
C MET A 104 6.55 5.63 -0.91
N MET A 105 5.23 5.60 -0.90
CA MET A 105 4.44 4.74 -1.77
C MET A 105 4.67 5.07 -3.24
N TYR A 106 4.65 6.35 -3.61
CA TYR A 106 4.89 6.77 -4.99
C TYR A 106 6.29 6.42 -5.46
N HIS A 107 7.28 6.53 -4.59
CA HIS A 107 8.64 6.16 -4.93
C HIS A 107 8.74 4.66 -5.25
N LYS A 108 8.13 3.83 -4.45
CA LYS A 108 8.10 2.37 -4.67
C LYS A 108 7.30 2.01 -5.92
N LYS A 109 6.20 2.69 -6.16
CA LYS A 109 5.38 2.48 -7.36
C LYS A 109 6.15 2.83 -8.62
N ALA A 110 6.87 3.95 -8.62
CA ALA A 110 7.71 4.36 -9.74
C ALA A 110 8.78 3.31 -10.03
N GLU A 111 9.38 2.76 -9.00
CA GLU A 111 10.39 1.70 -9.13
C GLU A 111 9.80 0.43 -9.72
N TYR A 112 8.61 0.04 -9.29
CA TYR A 112 7.90 -1.10 -9.84
C TYR A 112 7.68 -0.95 -11.35
N TYR A 113 7.13 0.19 -11.78
CA TYR A 113 6.83 0.43 -13.19
C TYR A 113 8.10 0.53 -14.03
N ARG A 114 9.16 1.09 -13.50
CA ARG A 114 10.44 1.16 -14.19
C ARG A 114 10.96 -0.23 -14.54
N THR A 115 10.89 -1.18 -13.62
CA THR A 115 11.34 -2.56 -13.84
C THR A 115 10.41 -3.33 -14.77
N HIS A 116 9.10 -3.15 -14.63
CA HIS A 116 8.12 -3.90 -15.41
C HIS A 116 7.96 -3.35 -16.82
N ASP A 117 8.10 -2.05 -17.03
CA ASP A 117 8.06 -1.44 -18.35
C ASP A 117 9.22 -1.88 -19.23
N ARG A 118 10.39 -2.14 -18.64
CA ARG A 118 11.53 -2.71 -19.38
C ARG A 118 11.20 -4.06 -19.99
N ARG A 119 10.40 -4.87 -19.31
CA ARG A 119 10.00 -6.19 -19.81
C ARG A 119 9.06 -6.06 -21.00
N ARG A 120 8.23 -5.02 -21.04
CA ARG A 120 7.32 -4.79 -22.13
C ARG A 120 8.02 -4.26 -23.37
N SER A 121 9.02 -3.43 -23.20
CA SER A 121 9.73 -2.84 -24.32
C SER A 121 10.73 -3.79 -24.97
N SER A 122 10.96 -4.91 -24.37
CA SER A 122 11.80 -5.95 -24.94
C SER A 122 10.97 -7.06 -25.58
#